data_ec8d1969781b2a89be52e4e5a3dae6f7
#
_entry.id   ec8d1969781b2a89be52e4e5a3dae6f7
#
_cell.length_a   1.000
_cell.length_b   1.000
_cell.length_c   1.000
_cell.angle_alpha   90.00
_cell.angle_beta   90.00
_cell.angle_gamma   90.00
#
_symmetry.space_group_name_H-M   'P 1'
#
loop_
_entity.id
_entity.type
_entity.pdbx_description
1 polymer ?
#
loop_
_entity_poly.entity_id
_entity_poly.type
_entity_poly.pdbx_seq_one_letter_code
_entity_poly.pdbx_strand_id
1 'polypeptide(L)'
;MSDARSPEHVFPLRVYYEDTDAGGIVYYANYLRFAERARTEYLRSVGADRKSLMAQDGVMFAVRQCSVDYLSPAFLDDPLEVHSRFFDVRGASLWAEQVVRRHADELARLNVRLACVGSDGRPRHMPQKLRSSFAANLAADGR
;
A
#
# COMPACT_ATOMS: atom_id res chain seq x y z
N MET A 1 -22.55 -2.90 3.08
CA MET A 1 -22.00 -2.77 3.13
C MET A 1 -21.04 -3.04 2.84
N SER A 2 -20.71 -2.62 2.57
CA SER A 2 -19.87 -3.34 2.18
C SER A 2 -18.56 -3.02 2.46
N ASP A 3 -18.00 -3.86 2.99
CA ASP A 3 -16.65 -3.86 3.35
C ASP A 3 -15.88 -4.76 2.41
N ALA A 4 -16.28 -4.80 1.17
CA ALA A 4 -15.61 -5.63 0.17
C ALA A 4 -14.19 -5.14 -0.04
N ARG A 5 -13.24 -5.93 0.35
CA ARG A 5 -11.82 -5.64 0.23
C ARG A 5 -11.12 -6.77 -0.50
N SER A 6 -10.02 -6.46 -1.18
CA SER A 6 -9.23 -7.49 -1.83
C SER A 6 -8.65 -8.45 -0.79
N PRO A 7 -8.25 -9.67 -1.20
CA PRO A 7 -7.46 -10.51 -0.32
C PRO A 7 -6.20 -9.79 0.14
N GLU A 8 -5.71 -10.24 1.27
CA GLU A 8 -4.57 -9.60 1.90
C GLU A 8 -3.28 -9.89 1.13
N HIS A 9 -2.51 -8.85 0.85
CA HIS A 9 -1.15 -8.98 0.34
C HIS A 9 -0.21 -8.73 1.51
N VAL A 10 0.78 -9.60 1.70
CA VAL A 10 1.72 -9.49 2.81
C VAL A 10 3.11 -9.22 2.28
N PHE A 11 3.73 -8.16 2.78
CA PHE A 11 5.08 -7.78 2.42
C PHE A 11 5.96 -7.82 3.67
N PRO A 12 6.95 -8.74 3.75
CA PRO A 12 7.83 -8.80 4.90
C PRO A 12 8.99 -7.81 4.77
N LEU A 13 9.42 -7.28 5.92
CA LEU A 13 10.60 -6.42 5.96
C LEU A 13 11.24 -6.52 7.34
N ARG A 14 12.43 -5.97 7.47
CA ARG A 14 13.13 -5.90 8.75
C ARG A 14 13.49 -4.45 9.03
N VAL A 15 13.43 -4.07 10.29
CA VAL A 15 13.81 -2.71 10.71
C VAL A 15 15.33 -2.61 10.71
N TYR A 16 15.86 -1.67 9.94
CA TYR A 16 17.29 -1.39 9.86
C TYR A 16 17.62 -0.20 10.74
N TYR A 17 18.90 -0.03 11.02
CA TYR A 17 19.36 1.11 11.82
C TYR A 17 18.89 2.45 11.24
N GLU A 18 18.95 2.58 9.92
CA GLU A 18 18.53 3.83 9.26
C GLU A 18 17.04 4.14 9.46
N ASP A 19 16.24 3.15 9.84
CA ASP A 19 14.81 3.36 10.05
C ASP A 19 14.50 3.91 11.45
N THR A 20 15.47 3.90 12.35
CA THR A 20 15.25 4.25 13.75
C THR A 20 15.66 5.69 14.03
N ASP A 21 15.09 6.25 15.10
CA ASP A 21 15.43 7.58 15.57
C ASP A 21 16.37 7.49 16.79
N ALA A 22 16.69 8.65 17.37
CA ALA A 22 17.59 8.70 18.52
C ALA A 22 17.03 7.98 19.75
N GLY A 23 15.73 7.74 19.77
CA GLY A 23 15.09 7.01 20.88
C GLY A 23 15.13 5.51 20.72
N GLY A 24 15.68 4.99 19.61
CA GLY A 24 15.81 3.55 19.39
C GLY A 24 14.58 2.88 18.82
N ILE A 25 13.58 3.64 18.44
CA ILE A 25 12.38 3.10 17.81
C ILE A 25 12.29 3.59 16.35
N VAL A 26 11.46 2.92 15.57
CA VAL A 26 11.25 3.35 14.18
C VAL A 26 10.74 4.78 14.16
N TYR A 27 11.40 5.63 13.39
CA TYR A 27 10.96 7.01 13.20
C TYR A 27 9.57 7.00 12.58
N TYR A 28 8.65 7.76 13.17
CA TYR A 28 7.23 7.61 12.83
C TYR A 28 6.92 7.79 11.34
N ALA A 29 7.66 8.63 10.64
CA ALA A 29 7.43 8.83 9.21
C ALA A 29 7.83 7.62 8.38
N ASN A 30 8.66 6.72 8.90
CA ASN A 30 9.11 5.56 8.15
C ASN A 30 8.03 4.50 7.96
N TYR A 31 6.97 4.52 8.76
CA TYR A 31 5.84 3.64 8.51
C TYR A 31 5.19 3.96 7.17
N LEU A 32 5.22 5.22 6.73
CA LEU A 32 4.75 5.60 5.41
C LEU A 32 5.61 4.98 4.32
N ARG A 33 6.92 4.90 4.53
CA ARG A 33 7.84 4.26 3.59
C ARG A 33 7.62 2.76 3.52
N PHE A 34 7.41 2.13 4.67
CA PHE A 34 7.10 0.70 4.70
C PHE A 34 5.83 0.40 3.91
N ALA A 35 4.81 1.22 4.11
CA ALA A 35 3.54 1.05 3.40
C ALA A 35 3.73 1.29 1.89
N GLU A 36 4.52 2.26 1.51
CA GLU A 36 4.79 2.54 0.10
C GLU A 36 5.51 1.35 -0.56
N ARG A 37 6.50 0.77 0.11
CA ARG A 37 7.20 -0.40 -0.41
C ARG A 37 6.24 -1.55 -0.62
N ALA A 38 5.33 -1.76 0.33
CA ALA A 38 4.34 -2.83 0.23
C ALA A 38 3.44 -2.63 -0.98
N ARG A 39 2.97 -1.40 -1.22
CA ARG A 39 2.15 -1.11 -2.39
C ARG A 39 2.93 -1.33 -3.69
N THR A 40 4.19 -0.93 -3.70
CA THR A 40 5.05 -1.12 -4.87
C THR A 40 5.21 -2.59 -5.20
N GLU A 41 5.44 -3.42 -4.17
CA GLU A 41 5.58 -4.85 -4.41
C GLU A 41 4.27 -5.50 -4.83
N TYR A 42 3.15 -5.04 -4.31
CA TYR A 42 1.86 -5.51 -4.79
C TYR A 42 1.70 -5.25 -6.29
N LEU A 43 1.95 -4.02 -6.72
CA LEU A 43 1.81 -3.66 -8.12
C LEU A 43 2.76 -4.47 -9.00
N ARG A 44 3.98 -4.69 -8.52
CA ARG A 44 4.94 -5.51 -9.25
C ARG A 44 4.43 -6.93 -9.42
N SER A 45 3.78 -7.47 -8.38
CA SER A 45 3.28 -8.84 -8.41
C SER A 45 2.16 -9.04 -9.43
N VAL A 46 1.45 -7.97 -9.80
CA VAL A 46 0.39 -8.05 -10.80
C VAL A 46 0.83 -7.46 -12.15
N GLY A 47 2.13 -7.27 -12.35
CA GLY A 47 2.67 -6.80 -13.61
C GLY A 47 2.45 -5.31 -13.88
N ALA A 48 2.18 -4.54 -12.83
CA ALA A 48 1.88 -3.11 -12.95
C ALA A 48 2.89 -2.26 -12.19
N ASP A 49 4.16 -2.63 -12.25
CA ASP A 49 5.20 -1.84 -11.61
C ASP A 49 5.25 -0.44 -12.23
N ARG A 50 5.80 0.50 -11.47
CA ARG A 50 5.79 1.91 -11.84
C ARG A 50 6.38 2.17 -13.23
N LYS A 51 7.49 1.51 -13.53
CA LYS A 51 8.17 1.69 -14.83
C LYS A 51 7.30 1.23 -15.97
N SER A 52 6.67 0.07 -15.83
CA SER A 52 5.80 -0.48 -16.86
C SER A 52 4.54 0.36 -17.05
N LEU A 53 3.93 0.81 -15.93
CA LEU A 53 2.75 1.66 -16.01
C LEU A 53 3.05 2.95 -16.76
N MET A 54 4.18 3.60 -16.45
CA MET A 54 4.54 4.84 -17.11
C MET A 54 4.87 4.61 -18.59
N ALA A 55 5.60 3.53 -18.91
CA ALA A 55 6.01 3.26 -20.28
C ALA A 55 4.84 2.85 -21.16
N GLN A 56 3.93 2.04 -20.65
CA GLN A 56 2.84 1.46 -21.44
C GLN A 56 1.58 2.32 -21.41
N ASP A 57 1.27 2.92 -20.27
CA ASP A 57 -0.01 3.59 -20.08
C ASP A 57 0.13 5.07 -19.71
N GLY A 58 1.34 5.54 -19.45
CA GLY A 58 1.58 6.94 -19.13
C GLY A 58 0.99 7.40 -17.82
N VAL A 59 0.79 6.47 -16.86
CA VAL A 59 0.16 6.79 -15.59
C VAL A 59 1.05 6.35 -14.41
N MET A 60 0.76 6.93 -13.27
CA MET A 60 1.38 6.55 -12.01
C MET A 60 0.37 6.81 -10.89
N PHE A 61 0.67 6.32 -9.69
CA PHE A 61 -0.18 6.57 -8.53
C PHE A 61 0.45 7.65 -7.65
N ALA A 62 -0.41 8.51 -7.14
CA ALA A 62 -0.02 9.55 -6.19
C ALA A 62 -0.90 9.42 -4.95
N VAL A 63 -0.34 9.73 -3.78
CA VAL A 63 -1.11 9.71 -2.54
C VAL A 63 -1.91 11.01 -2.44
N ARG A 64 -3.22 10.87 -2.26
CA ARG A 64 -4.14 12.00 -2.10
C ARG A 64 -4.45 12.27 -0.63
N GLN A 65 -4.59 11.21 0.14
CA GLN A 65 -4.90 11.31 1.57
C GLN A 65 -4.22 10.16 2.28
N CYS A 66 -3.81 10.40 3.51
CA CYS A 66 -3.21 9.34 4.31
C CYS A 66 -3.50 9.62 5.77
N SER A 67 -4.04 8.62 6.47
CA SER A 67 -4.18 8.68 7.92
C SER A 67 -3.40 7.53 8.53
N VAL A 68 -2.80 7.78 9.67
CA VAL A 68 -1.97 6.79 10.35
C VAL A 68 -2.32 6.79 11.84
N ASP A 69 -2.57 5.61 12.36
CA ASP A 69 -2.69 5.39 13.81
C ASP A 69 -1.46 4.62 14.25
N TYR A 70 -0.73 5.18 15.20
CA TYR A 70 0.46 4.54 15.78
C TYR A 70 0.06 3.85 17.06
N LEU A 71 0.12 2.52 17.06
CA LEU A 71 -0.40 1.71 18.16
C LEU A 71 0.68 1.21 19.10
N SER A 72 1.83 0.82 18.56
CA SER A 72 2.98 0.33 19.34
C SER A 72 4.25 0.54 18.54
N PRO A 73 5.38 0.77 19.20
CA PRO A 73 6.62 1.03 18.48
C PRO A 73 7.27 -0.24 17.95
N ALA A 74 7.97 -0.10 16.84
CA ALA A 74 8.88 -1.13 16.35
C ALA A 74 10.31 -0.72 16.69
N PHE A 75 11.18 -1.72 16.81
CA PHE A 75 12.55 -1.54 17.25
C PHE A 75 13.53 -2.08 16.22
N LEU A 76 14.79 -1.69 16.36
CA LEU A 76 15.87 -2.19 15.50
C LEU A 76 15.83 -3.72 15.43
N ASP A 77 16.01 -4.23 14.22
CA ASP A 77 16.06 -5.66 13.91
C ASP A 77 14.73 -6.39 14.00
N ASP A 78 13.65 -5.70 14.35
CA ASP A 78 12.33 -6.35 14.37
C ASP A 78 11.95 -6.83 12.97
N PRO A 79 11.46 -8.08 12.86
CA PRO A 79 10.84 -8.54 11.62
C PRO A 79 9.41 -8.01 11.58
N LEU A 80 9.06 -7.34 10.49
CA LEU A 80 7.73 -6.76 10.33
C LEU A 80 7.07 -7.31 9.08
N GLU A 81 5.75 -7.19 9.04
CA GLU A 81 4.96 -7.47 7.85
C GLU A 81 4.00 -6.33 7.63
N VAL A 82 3.84 -5.93 6.37
CA VAL A 82 2.81 -4.98 6.00
C VAL A 82 1.71 -5.75 5.30
N HIS A 83 0.53 -5.73 5.89
CA HIS A 83 -0.65 -6.41 5.37
C HIS A 83 -1.50 -5.37 4.65
N SER A 84 -1.70 -5.54 3.36
CA SER A 84 -2.39 -4.56 2.53
C SER A 84 -3.66 -5.15 1.93
N ARG A 85 -4.75 -4.39 1.98
CA ARG A 85 -5.99 -4.69 1.29
C ARG A 85 -6.44 -3.44 0.56
N PHE A 86 -7.07 -3.63 -0.59
CA PHE A 86 -7.51 -2.52 -1.42
C PHE A 86 -9.03 -2.55 -1.51
N PHE A 87 -9.63 -1.37 -1.56
CA PHE A 87 -11.08 -1.27 -1.57
C PHE A 87 -11.51 0.04 -2.22
N ASP A 88 -12.82 0.15 -2.47
CA ASP A 88 -13.43 1.33 -3.09
C ASP A 88 -12.67 1.73 -4.37
N VAL A 89 -12.45 0.74 -5.23
CA VAL A 89 -11.72 0.91 -6.49
C VAL A 89 -12.62 1.60 -7.50
N ARG A 90 -12.19 2.77 -7.96
CA ARG A 90 -12.93 3.59 -8.92
C ARG A 90 -12.12 3.73 -10.19
N GLY A 91 -12.61 4.56 -11.12
CA GLY A 91 -11.89 4.76 -12.38
C GLY A 91 -10.47 5.27 -12.19
N ALA A 92 -10.31 6.29 -11.34
CA ALA A 92 -9.02 6.96 -11.17
C ALA A 92 -8.56 7.01 -9.72
N SER A 93 -9.16 6.24 -8.82
CA SER A 93 -8.76 6.26 -7.42
C SER A 93 -9.10 4.93 -6.74
N LEU A 94 -8.44 4.69 -5.62
CA LEU A 94 -8.74 3.57 -4.76
C LEU A 94 -8.19 3.85 -3.36
N TRP A 95 -8.65 3.05 -2.39
CA TRP A 95 -8.14 3.10 -1.03
C TRP A 95 -7.30 1.86 -0.75
N ALA A 96 -6.27 2.03 0.06
CA ALA A 96 -5.49 0.93 0.61
C ALA A 96 -5.58 1.00 2.12
N GLU A 97 -5.93 -0.12 2.74
CA GLU A 97 -5.79 -0.29 4.19
C GLU A 97 -4.54 -1.11 4.41
N GLN A 98 -3.60 -0.56 5.18
CA GLN A 98 -2.33 -1.23 5.41
C GLN A 98 -2.04 -1.28 6.90
N VAL A 99 -1.68 -2.46 7.38
CA VAL A 99 -1.39 -2.68 8.79
C VAL A 99 0.04 -3.19 8.89
N VAL A 100 0.85 -2.49 9.68
CA VAL A 100 2.22 -2.93 9.97
C VAL A 100 2.17 -3.77 11.22
N ARG A 101 2.65 -5.01 11.13
CA ARG A 101 2.58 -5.97 12.23
C ARG A 101 3.96 -6.51 12.57
N ARG A 102 4.14 -6.81 13.84
CA ARG A 102 5.25 -7.66 14.33
C ARG A 102 4.58 -8.88 14.93
N HIS A 103 4.67 -10.00 14.22
CA HIS A 103 3.92 -11.21 14.56
C HIS A 103 2.42 -10.89 14.61
N ALA A 104 1.74 -11.15 15.71
CA ALA A 104 0.32 -10.87 15.85
C ALA A 104 0.00 -9.44 16.25
N ASP A 105 1.01 -8.66 16.66
CA ASP A 105 0.80 -7.32 17.18
C ASP A 105 0.70 -6.30 16.05
N GLU A 106 -0.37 -5.51 16.07
CA GLU A 106 -0.50 -4.39 15.15
C GLU A 106 0.26 -3.20 15.70
N LEU A 107 1.18 -2.68 14.91
CA LEU A 107 2.03 -1.57 15.33
C LEU A 107 1.55 -0.24 14.76
N ALA A 108 1.04 -0.25 13.55
CA ALA A 108 0.52 0.94 12.89
C ALA A 108 -0.55 0.54 11.89
N ARG A 109 -1.55 1.40 11.74
CA ARG A 109 -2.64 1.18 10.79
C ARG A 109 -2.76 2.41 9.92
N LEU A 110 -2.70 2.21 8.61
CA LEU A 110 -2.75 3.30 7.65
C LEU A 110 -3.94 3.12 6.72
N ASN A 111 -4.57 4.25 6.38
CA ASN A 111 -5.55 4.29 5.31
C ASN A 111 -5.05 5.31 4.30
N VAL A 112 -4.84 4.85 3.07
CA VAL A 112 -4.18 5.65 2.04
C VAL A 112 -5.08 5.72 0.82
N ARG A 113 -5.43 6.93 0.42
CA ARG A 113 -6.16 7.14 -0.81
C ARG A 113 -5.19 7.44 -1.93
N LEU A 114 -5.27 6.64 -2.99
CA LEU A 114 -4.39 6.75 -4.14
C LEU A 114 -5.17 7.27 -5.33
N ALA A 115 -4.54 8.13 -6.10
CA ALA A 115 -5.09 8.60 -7.37
C ALA A 115 -4.19 8.16 -8.50
N CYS A 116 -4.80 7.70 -9.58
CA CYS A 116 -4.10 7.42 -10.82
C CYS A 116 -3.99 8.72 -11.60
N VAL A 117 -2.78 9.12 -11.93
CA VAL A 117 -2.52 10.41 -12.58
C VAL A 117 -1.58 10.22 -13.77
N GLY A 118 -1.67 11.13 -14.73
CA GLY A 118 -0.72 11.19 -15.84
C GLY A 118 0.52 11.97 -15.46
N SER A 119 1.44 12.14 -16.43
CA SER A 119 2.66 12.88 -16.22
C SER A 119 2.42 14.36 -15.91
N ASP A 120 1.24 14.88 -16.26
CA ASP A 120 0.83 16.25 -15.96
C ASP A 120 0.20 16.38 -14.57
N GLY A 121 0.09 15.27 -13.82
CA GLY A 121 -0.50 15.26 -12.49
C GLY A 121 -2.02 15.23 -12.48
N ARG A 122 -2.65 15.16 -13.63
CA ARG A 122 -4.11 15.15 -13.72
C ARG A 122 -4.65 13.73 -13.62
N PRO A 123 -5.87 13.56 -13.07
CA PRO A 123 -6.47 12.24 -12.96
C PRO A 123 -6.57 11.53 -14.30
N ARG A 124 -6.29 10.26 -14.33
CA ARG A 124 -6.41 9.39 -15.47
C ARG A 124 -7.02 8.08 -15.03
N HIS A 125 -7.82 7.47 -15.88
CA HIS A 125 -8.36 6.16 -15.58
C HIS A 125 -7.24 5.13 -15.45
N MET A 126 -7.37 4.23 -14.49
CA MET A 126 -6.44 3.12 -14.37
C MET A 126 -6.53 2.23 -15.59
N PRO A 127 -5.39 1.64 -16.02
CA PRO A 127 -5.43 0.66 -17.09
C PRO A 127 -6.42 -0.46 -16.78
N GLN A 128 -7.13 -0.91 -17.80
CA GLN A 128 -8.16 -1.93 -17.63
C GLN A 128 -7.62 -3.19 -16.94
N LYS A 129 -6.43 -3.62 -17.31
CA LYS A 129 -5.84 -4.83 -16.74
C LYS A 129 -5.60 -4.67 -15.22
N LEU A 130 -5.22 -3.48 -14.79
CA LEU A 130 -4.99 -3.23 -13.37
C LEU A 130 -6.31 -3.16 -12.62
N ARG A 131 -7.30 -2.49 -13.19
CA ARG A 131 -8.64 -2.48 -12.60
C ARG A 131 -9.20 -3.89 -12.49
N SER A 132 -8.96 -4.71 -13.50
CA SER A 132 -9.40 -6.10 -13.48
C SER A 132 -8.69 -6.89 -12.38
N SER A 133 -7.43 -6.60 -12.12
CA SER A 133 -6.70 -7.25 -11.04
C SER A 133 -7.33 -6.94 -9.68
N PHE A 134 -7.67 -5.68 -9.43
CA PHE A 134 -8.35 -5.32 -8.18
C PHE A 134 -9.73 -5.97 -8.11
N ALA A 135 -10.47 -5.99 -9.20
CA ALA A 135 -11.80 -6.59 -9.24
C ALA A 135 -11.72 -8.11 -9.03
N ALA A 136 -10.75 -8.77 -9.66
CA ALA A 136 -10.57 -10.21 -9.48
C ALA A 136 -10.24 -10.53 -8.03
N ASN A 137 -9.40 -9.70 -7.39
CA ASN A 137 -9.09 -9.89 -5.99
C ASN A 137 -10.33 -9.72 -5.12
N LEU A 138 -11.17 -8.73 -5.42
CA LEU A 138 -12.42 -8.55 -4.69
C LEU A 138 -13.34 -9.74 -4.88
N ALA A 139 -13.44 -10.27 -6.10
CA ALA A 139 -14.24 -11.43 -6.38
C ALA A 139 -13.69 -12.67 -5.68
N ALA A 140 -12.37 -12.83 -5.64
CA ALA A 140 -11.73 -13.96 -5.01
C ALA A 140 -11.87 -13.95 -3.49
N ASP A 141 -12.21 -12.80 -2.91
CA ASP A 141 -12.34 -12.64 -1.47
C ASP A 141 -13.67 -13.21 -0.94
N GLY A 142 -14.12 -14.29 -1.52
CA GLY A 142 -15.25 -15.02 -0.99
C GLY A 142 -16.59 -14.58 -1.54
N ARG A 143 -16.60 -14.05 -2.71
CA ARG A 143 -17.87 -13.64 -3.35
C ARG A 143 -18.23 -14.55 -4.52
#